data_681e161f3b598d5cf4e5932df7f42e4d
#
_entry.id   681e161f3b598d5cf4e5932df7f42e4d
#
_cell.length_a   1.000
_cell.length_b   1.000
_cell.length_c   1.000
_cell.angle_alpha   90.00
_cell.angle_beta   90.00
_cell.angle_gamma   90.00
#
_symmetry.space_group_name_H-M   'P 1'
#
loop_
_entity.id
_entity.type
_entity.pdbx_description
1 polymer ?
#
loop_
_entity_poly.entity_id
_entity_poly.type
_entity_poly.pdbx_seq_one_letter_code
_entity_poly.pdbx_strand_id
1 'polypeptide(L)'
;MSELDPQTAKWQRQFFRSIDDSLDLLELFEFLPQVYMYIKDREGCYLKANRVVCRVVGVENESEIIGKKDFDFFPPAVATQYVEEDRRVIKSEKPLSNQVWLVPDTNGVPQVYLCNKIPLFNRQRKVIGIAGVKRPYEQTANATSGHGRLLKVVQFVTSHYGEEIVVADLAEQANLSASQLHREFSRLFNITPNRYIREVRVGVGRHLLESSEMSIAQISRHCGFCDQSHFSRQFKKTTGMSPLDYQKRYRAANDG
;
A
#
# COMPACT_ATOMS: atom_id res chain seq x y z
N MET A 1 29.54 12.27 4.71
CA MET A 1 29.81 11.03 5.51
C MET A 1 31.32 10.96 5.65
N SER A 2 31.85 11.00 6.88
CA SER A 2 33.29 10.79 7.12
C SER A 2 33.67 9.38 6.70
N GLU A 3 34.71 9.23 5.91
CA GLU A 3 35.25 7.92 5.56
C GLU A 3 35.78 7.23 6.85
N LEU A 4 35.42 5.96 7.01
CA LEU A 4 35.94 5.14 8.09
C LEU A 4 37.45 4.94 7.89
N ASP A 5 38.22 4.97 8.97
CA ASP A 5 39.63 4.60 8.89
C ASP A 5 39.77 3.17 8.35
N PRO A 6 40.89 2.84 7.67
CA PRO A 6 41.06 1.57 7.01
C PRO A 6 40.99 0.34 7.94
N GLN A 7 41.41 0.46 9.19
CA GLN A 7 41.42 -0.64 10.17
C GLN A 7 39.99 -0.95 10.64
N THR A 8 39.20 0.07 10.95
CA THR A 8 37.78 -0.05 11.29
C THR A 8 36.98 -0.61 10.12
N ALA A 9 37.22 -0.17 8.90
CA ALA A 9 36.58 -0.70 7.71
C ALA A 9 36.94 -2.17 7.42
N LYS A 10 38.15 -2.59 7.75
CA LYS A 10 38.61 -4.00 7.65
C LYS A 10 37.89 -4.87 8.67
N TRP A 11 37.86 -4.45 9.93
CA TRP A 11 37.17 -5.14 11.03
C TRP A 11 35.65 -5.31 10.71
N GLN A 12 34.99 -4.26 10.30
CA GLN A 12 33.58 -4.29 9.92
C GLN A 12 33.32 -5.31 8.79
N ARG A 13 34.14 -5.27 7.73
CA ARG A 13 33.99 -6.22 6.60
C ARG A 13 34.24 -7.66 7.04
N GLN A 14 35.19 -7.90 7.96
CA GLN A 14 35.46 -9.23 8.47
C GLN A 14 34.26 -9.75 9.28
N PHE A 15 33.66 -8.92 10.12
CA PHE A 15 32.47 -9.28 10.88
C PHE A 15 31.30 -9.69 9.97
N PHE A 16 30.96 -8.87 8.98
CA PHE A 16 29.86 -9.20 8.07
C PHE A 16 30.15 -10.43 7.17
N ARG A 17 31.40 -10.73 6.92
CA ARG A 17 31.78 -11.96 6.20
C ARG A 17 31.71 -13.21 7.07
N SER A 18 31.69 -13.08 8.39
CA SER A 18 31.56 -14.20 9.32
C SER A 18 30.11 -14.57 9.65
N ILE A 19 29.15 -13.80 9.17
CA ILE A 19 27.74 -14.17 9.24
C ILE A 19 27.52 -15.31 8.23
N ASP A 20 27.07 -16.46 8.73
CA ASP A 20 26.96 -17.69 7.94
C ASP A 20 25.84 -17.57 6.91
N ASP A 21 24.66 -17.10 7.33
CA ASP A 21 23.54 -16.82 6.44
C ASP A 21 23.13 -15.33 6.48
N SER A 22 23.20 -14.66 5.34
CA SER A 22 22.75 -13.28 5.23
C SER A 22 21.24 -13.12 5.46
N LEU A 23 20.45 -14.20 5.38
CA LEU A 23 19.02 -14.22 5.67
C LEU A 23 18.72 -14.01 7.16
N ASP A 24 19.64 -14.38 8.06
CA ASP A 24 19.49 -14.18 9.50
C ASP A 24 19.22 -12.71 9.86
N LEU A 25 19.84 -11.77 9.15
CA LEU A 25 19.60 -10.35 9.35
C LEU A 25 18.17 -9.91 8.93
N LEU A 26 17.55 -10.64 8.02
CA LEU A 26 16.20 -10.36 7.57
C LEU A 26 15.14 -10.83 8.57
N GLU A 27 15.49 -11.72 9.50
CA GLU A 27 14.58 -12.15 10.58
C GLU A 27 14.18 -10.98 11.49
N LEU A 28 14.98 -9.92 11.57
CA LEU A 28 14.58 -8.68 12.27
C LEU A 28 13.23 -8.13 11.80
N PHE A 29 12.87 -8.33 10.54
CA PHE A 29 11.62 -7.87 10.00
C PHE A 29 10.40 -8.67 10.49
N GLU A 30 10.59 -9.85 11.07
CA GLU A 30 9.52 -10.63 11.69
C GLU A 30 9.02 -9.99 12.99
N PHE A 31 9.89 -9.19 13.66
CA PHE A 31 9.61 -8.50 14.92
C PHE A 31 9.10 -7.07 14.72
N LEU A 32 9.04 -6.56 13.48
CA LEU A 32 8.56 -5.22 13.17
C LEU A 32 7.08 -5.26 12.79
N PRO A 33 6.16 -4.84 13.69
CA PRO A 33 4.74 -4.84 13.40
C PRO A 33 4.45 -3.89 12.23
N GLN A 34 3.51 -4.28 11.37
CA GLN A 34 3.03 -3.49 10.23
C GLN A 34 4.11 -3.14 9.18
N VAL A 35 5.32 -3.68 9.29
CA VAL A 35 6.36 -3.52 8.28
C VAL A 35 6.32 -4.72 7.35
N TYR A 36 6.03 -4.48 6.08
CA TYR A 36 6.05 -5.47 5.02
C TYR A 36 7.45 -5.53 4.45
N MET A 37 8.07 -6.70 4.42
CA MET A 37 9.37 -6.92 3.78
C MET A 37 9.28 -8.08 2.80
N TYR A 38 9.85 -7.89 1.63
CA TYR A 38 9.91 -8.91 0.59
C TYR A 38 11.15 -8.75 -0.28
N ILE A 39 11.56 -9.88 -0.87
CA ILE A 39 12.59 -9.95 -1.90
C ILE A 39 11.98 -10.65 -3.10
N LYS A 40 12.27 -10.13 -4.30
CA LYS A 40 11.87 -10.73 -5.58
C LYS A 40 13.06 -10.82 -6.52
N ASP A 41 13.03 -11.82 -7.39
CA ASP A 41 13.97 -11.91 -8.52
C ASP A 41 13.62 -10.90 -9.62
N ARG A 42 14.37 -10.95 -10.73
CA ARG A 42 14.16 -10.05 -11.90
C ARG A 42 12.85 -10.31 -12.62
N GLU A 43 12.33 -11.51 -12.55
CA GLU A 43 11.10 -11.99 -13.15
C GLU A 43 9.86 -11.66 -12.28
N GLY A 44 10.08 -11.08 -11.08
CA GLY A 44 9.06 -10.67 -10.12
C GLY A 44 8.54 -11.81 -9.24
N CYS A 45 9.24 -12.95 -9.20
CA CYS A 45 8.92 -14.04 -8.30
C CYS A 45 9.42 -13.74 -6.88
N TYR A 46 8.58 -13.96 -5.88
CA TYR A 46 8.96 -13.82 -4.48
C TYR A 46 10.01 -14.86 -4.08
N LEU A 47 11.07 -14.40 -3.43
CA LEU A 47 12.16 -15.20 -2.87
C LEU A 47 12.17 -15.15 -1.34
N LYS A 48 11.60 -14.10 -0.75
CA LYS A 48 11.47 -13.90 0.68
C LYS A 48 10.27 -13.00 0.95
N ALA A 49 9.52 -13.29 2.02
CA ALA A 49 8.45 -12.42 2.50
C ALA A 49 8.29 -12.63 4.00
N ASN A 50 8.17 -11.54 4.77
CA ASN A 50 7.93 -11.66 6.19
C ASN A 50 6.46 -12.01 6.49
N ARG A 51 6.19 -12.40 7.72
CA ARG A 51 4.86 -12.80 8.20
C ARG A 51 3.77 -11.75 7.97
N VAL A 52 4.13 -10.46 7.94
CA VAL A 52 3.18 -9.38 7.66
C VAL A 52 2.71 -9.43 6.20
N VAL A 53 3.60 -9.73 5.26
CA VAL A 53 3.24 -9.94 3.84
C VAL A 53 2.36 -11.18 3.71
N CYS A 54 2.73 -12.31 4.32
CA CYS A 54 1.96 -13.56 4.27
C CYS A 54 0.50 -13.33 4.69
N ARG A 55 0.28 -12.65 5.81
CA ARG A 55 -1.07 -12.32 6.30
C ARG A 55 -1.89 -11.50 5.30
N VAL A 56 -1.27 -10.53 4.63
CA VAL A 56 -2.00 -9.66 3.68
C VAL A 56 -2.37 -10.38 2.40
N VAL A 57 -1.54 -11.31 1.94
CA VAL A 57 -1.84 -12.12 0.76
C VAL A 57 -2.71 -13.35 1.08
N GLY A 58 -3.01 -13.58 2.37
CA GLY A 58 -3.93 -14.64 2.81
C GLY A 58 -3.32 -16.03 2.85
N VAL A 59 -1.99 -16.14 3.10
CA VAL A 59 -1.30 -17.42 3.26
C VAL A 59 -0.80 -17.60 4.69
N GLU A 60 -0.68 -18.84 5.14
CA GLU A 60 -0.21 -19.16 6.49
C GLU A 60 1.33 -19.13 6.58
N ASN A 61 2.00 -19.62 5.55
CA ASN A 61 3.44 -19.82 5.54
C ASN A 61 4.13 -19.12 4.37
N GLU A 62 5.36 -18.69 4.59
CA GLU A 62 6.20 -18.09 3.56
C GLU A 62 6.40 -19.01 2.34
N SER A 63 6.49 -20.32 2.54
CA SER A 63 6.67 -21.29 1.47
C SER A 63 5.57 -21.25 0.40
N GLU A 64 4.38 -20.78 0.74
CA GLU A 64 3.26 -20.66 -0.18
C GLU A 64 3.38 -19.45 -1.13
N ILE A 65 4.19 -18.45 -0.76
CA ILE A 65 4.43 -17.25 -1.54
C ILE A 65 5.68 -17.34 -2.41
N ILE A 66 6.67 -18.15 -2.00
CA ILE A 66 7.91 -18.32 -2.75
C ILE A 66 7.64 -18.86 -4.17
N GLY A 67 8.23 -18.20 -5.17
CA GLY A 67 8.05 -18.52 -6.59
C GLY A 67 6.77 -17.95 -7.21
N LYS A 68 5.85 -17.41 -6.43
CA LYS A 68 4.64 -16.72 -6.90
C LYS A 68 4.94 -15.27 -7.29
N LYS A 69 3.98 -14.64 -8.00
CA LYS A 69 4.08 -13.25 -8.45
C LYS A 69 2.95 -12.39 -7.88
N ASP A 70 3.05 -11.06 -8.01
CA ASP A 70 2.01 -10.15 -7.53
C ASP A 70 0.62 -10.47 -8.10
N PHE A 71 0.55 -10.92 -9.36
CA PHE A 71 -0.73 -11.26 -10.01
C PHE A 71 -1.42 -12.50 -9.43
N ASP A 72 -0.70 -13.34 -8.68
CA ASP A 72 -1.28 -14.50 -7.99
C ASP A 72 -2.06 -14.10 -6.74
N PHE A 73 -1.79 -12.89 -6.19
CA PHE A 73 -2.34 -12.46 -4.91
C PHE A 73 -3.15 -11.15 -5.00
N PHE A 74 -2.83 -10.27 -5.94
CA PHE A 74 -3.42 -8.93 -6.00
C PHE A 74 -4.28 -8.74 -7.25
N PRO A 75 -5.33 -7.89 -7.16
CA PRO A 75 -6.09 -7.49 -8.34
C PRO A 75 -5.18 -6.93 -9.44
N PRO A 76 -5.50 -7.14 -10.73
CA PRO A 76 -4.62 -6.76 -11.85
C PRO A 76 -4.14 -5.31 -11.82
N ALA A 77 -4.98 -4.35 -11.42
CA ALA A 77 -4.60 -2.94 -11.33
C ALA A 77 -3.50 -2.68 -10.29
N VAL A 78 -3.57 -3.36 -9.14
CA VAL A 78 -2.58 -3.25 -8.05
C VAL A 78 -1.29 -3.99 -8.42
N ALA A 79 -1.41 -5.23 -8.92
CA ALA A 79 -0.27 -6.03 -9.35
C ALA A 79 0.54 -5.34 -10.46
N THR A 80 -0.15 -4.77 -11.48
CA THR A 80 0.51 -4.01 -12.55
C THR A 80 1.36 -2.89 -11.99
N GLN A 81 0.83 -2.14 -11.03
CA GLN A 81 1.52 -1.03 -10.42
C GLN A 81 2.79 -1.48 -9.65
N TYR A 82 2.71 -2.59 -8.90
CA TYR A 82 3.88 -3.16 -8.21
C TYR A 82 4.96 -3.60 -9.21
N VAL A 83 4.57 -4.30 -10.27
CA VAL A 83 5.49 -4.78 -11.32
C VAL A 83 6.16 -3.60 -12.07
N GLU A 84 5.43 -2.53 -12.36
CA GLU A 84 6.00 -1.33 -13.01
C GLU A 84 7.05 -0.64 -12.15
N GLU A 85 6.82 -0.56 -10.82
CA GLU A 85 7.84 -0.03 -9.91
C GLU A 85 9.07 -0.94 -9.81
N ASP A 86 8.86 -2.25 -9.67
CA ASP A 86 9.95 -3.22 -9.60
C ASP A 86 10.82 -3.11 -10.86
N ARG A 87 10.20 -3.05 -12.05
CA ARG A 87 10.89 -2.83 -13.32
C ARG A 87 11.66 -1.50 -13.36
N ARG A 88 11.09 -0.44 -12.79
CA ARG A 88 11.77 0.87 -12.71
C ARG A 88 13.03 0.77 -11.88
N VAL A 89 13.00 0.11 -10.73
CA VAL A 89 14.17 -0.11 -9.87
C VAL A 89 15.22 -0.96 -10.57
N ILE A 90 14.81 -2.06 -11.21
CA ILE A 90 15.71 -2.95 -11.97
C ILE A 90 16.38 -2.18 -13.11
N LYS A 91 15.60 -1.42 -13.90
CA LYS A 91 16.12 -0.69 -15.08
C LYS A 91 17.01 0.49 -14.70
N SER A 92 16.66 1.22 -13.64
CA SER A 92 17.43 2.41 -13.22
C SER A 92 18.67 2.04 -12.40
N GLU A 93 18.71 0.82 -11.84
CA GLU A 93 19.73 0.37 -10.89
C GLU A 93 19.88 1.26 -9.67
N LYS A 94 18.83 2.06 -9.37
CA LYS A 94 18.79 3.03 -8.27
C LYS A 94 17.69 2.70 -7.27
N PRO A 95 17.91 2.98 -5.98
CA PRO A 95 16.85 2.90 -5.00
C PRO A 95 15.66 3.78 -5.35
N LEU A 96 14.46 3.24 -5.09
CA LEU A 96 13.22 3.99 -5.07
C LEU A 96 12.87 4.25 -3.61
N SER A 97 12.99 5.50 -3.17
CA SER A 97 12.84 5.86 -1.75
C SER A 97 11.60 6.70 -1.50
N ASN A 98 10.96 6.44 -0.34
CA ASN A 98 9.84 7.22 0.17
C ASN A 98 8.70 7.43 -0.83
N GLN A 99 8.41 6.41 -1.63
CA GLN A 99 7.23 6.45 -2.48
C GLN A 99 5.98 6.34 -1.60
N VAL A 100 5.08 7.28 -1.79
CA VAL A 100 3.80 7.31 -1.07
C VAL A 100 2.77 6.54 -1.87
N TRP A 101 2.12 5.57 -1.23
CA TRP A 101 1.13 4.71 -1.84
C TRP A 101 -0.17 4.76 -1.07
N LEU A 102 -1.27 4.77 -1.81
CA LEU A 102 -2.58 4.46 -1.28
C LEU A 102 -2.87 2.98 -1.59
N VAL A 103 -2.86 2.17 -0.56
CA VAL A 103 -3.09 0.72 -0.67
C VAL A 103 -4.30 0.38 0.20
N PRO A 104 -5.29 -0.36 -0.31
CA PRO A 104 -6.38 -0.85 0.52
C PRO A 104 -5.84 -1.71 1.67
N ASP A 105 -6.34 -1.47 2.87
CA ASP A 105 -6.14 -2.37 4.01
C ASP A 105 -6.99 -3.64 3.86
N THR A 106 -6.99 -4.50 4.88
CA THR A 106 -7.79 -5.72 4.91
C THR A 106 -9.30 -5.46 4.78
N ASN A 107 -9.76 -4.28 5.19
CA ASN A 107 -11.15 -3.83 5.07
C ASN A 107 -11.42 -3.12 3.73
N GLY A 108 -10.40 -2.97 2.89
CA GLY A 108 -10.48 -2.27 1.61
C GLY A 108 -10.49 -0.76 1.69
N VAL A 109 -10.23 -0.21 2.86
CA VAL A 109 -10.07 1.23 3.05
C VAL A 109 -8.67 1.63 2.61
N PRO A 110 -8.51 2.61 1.68
CA PRO A 110 -7.21 3.06 1.26
C PRO A 110 -6.42 3.68 2.42
N GLN A 111 -5.29 3.08 2.74
CA GLN A 111 -4.32 3.55 3.73
C GLN A 111 -3.07 4.06 3.04
N VAL A 112 -2.41 5.02 3.68
CA VAL A 112 -1.14 5.56 3.16
C VAL A 112 0.01 4.71 3.65
N TYR A 113 0.84 4.29 2.71
CA TYR A 113 2.08 3.58 2.96
C TYR A 113 3.27 4.32 2.38
N LEU A 114 4.41 4.21 3.06
CA LEU A 114 5.72 4.53 2.49
C LEU A 114 6.37 3.25 2.00
N CYS A 115 6.76 3.27 0.74
CA CYS A 115 7.43 2.16 0.09
C CYS A 115 8.86 2.55 -0.29
N ASN A 116 9.80 1.69 0.05
CA ASN A 116 11.20 1.81 -0.34
C ASN A 116 11.60 0.51 -1.03
N LYS A 117 12.28 0.62 -2.16
CA LYS A 117 12.78 -0.54 -2.91
C LYS A 117 14.22 -0.30 -3.30
N ILE A 118 15.04 -1.32 -3.22
CA ILE A 118 16.44 -1.28 -3.64
C ILE A 118 16.72 -2.37 -4.66
N PRO A 119 17.61 -2.12 -5.65
CA PRO A 119 18.11 -3.18 -6.51
C PRO A 119 19.10 -4.05 -5.74
N LEU A 120 19.03 -5.35 -5.95
CA LEU A 120 19.97 -6.33 -5.43
C LEU A 120 20.99 -6.72 -6.53
N PHE A 121 22.26 -6.64 -6.20
CA PHE A 121 23.34 -6.89 -7.14
C PHE A 121 24.08 -8.19 -6.82
N ASN A 122 24.45 -8.94 -7.85
CA ASN A 122 25.39 -10.03 -7.70
C ASN A 122 26.85 -9.53 -7.59
N ARG A 123 27.80 -10.48 -7.47
CA ARG A 123 29.24 -10.15 -7.38
C ARG A 123 29.79 -9.43 -8.63
N GLN A 124 29.17 -9.61 -9.80
CA GLN A 124 29.52 -8.94 -11.06
C GLN A 124 28.83 -7.59 -11.23
N ARG A 125 28.17 -7.05 -10.19
CA ARG A 125 27.41 -5.78 -10.22
C ARG A 125 26.24 -5.78 -11.20
N LYS A 126 25.69 -6.93 -11.53
CA LYS A 126 24.43 -7.04 -12.29
C LYS A 126 23.25 -7.12 -11.31
N VAL A 127 22.17 -6.40 -11.61
CA VAL A 127 20.92 -6.50 -10.82
C VAL A 127 20.33 -7.89 -11.04
N ILE A 128 20.09 -8.60 -9.93
CA ILE A 128 19.51 -9.95 -9.90
C ILE A 128 18.10 -9.98 -9.31
N GLY A 129 17.64 -8.87 -8.73
CA GLY A 129 16.34 -8.78 -8.10
C GLY A 129 16.18 -7.46 -7.37
N ILE A 130 15.17 -7.38 -6.54
CA ILE A 130 14.87 -6.24 -5.66
C ILE A 130 14.59 -6.69 -4.24
N ALA A 131 14.87 -5.81 -3.28
CA ALA A 131 14.29 -5.89 -1.94
C ALA A 131 13.39 -4.68 -1.71
N GLY A 132 12.23 -4.91 -1.10
CA GLY A 132 11.25 -3.89 -0.82
C GLY A 132 10.81 -3.90 0.64
N VAL A 133 10.62 -2.70 1.19
CA VAL A 133 10.01 -2.49 2.50
C VAL A 133 8.86 -1.50 2.34
N LYS A 134 7.68 -1.87 2.88
CA LYS A 134 6.51 -1.02 2.93
C LYS A 134 6.03 -0.93 4.37
N ARG A 135 5.70 0.26 4.85
CA ARG A 135 5.14 0.50 6.18
C ARG A 135 4.03 1.55 6.14
N PRO A 136 3.07 1.51 7.07
CA PRO A 136 2.11 2.58 7.21
C PRO A 136 2.83 3.94 7.38
N TYR A 137 2.23 4.97 6.82
CA TYR A 137 2.70 6.33 7.08
C TYR A 137 2.18 6.77 8.44
N GLU A 138 3.04 6.73 9.44
CA GLU A 138 2.77 7.37 10.73
C GLU A 138 3.26 8.81 10.70
N GLN A 139 2.41 9.74 11.16
CA GLN A 139 2.83 11.12 11.35
C GLN A 139 3.86 11.23 12.48
N THR A 140 5.14 11.06 12.15
CA THR A 140 6.17 11.67 13.00
C THR A 140 6.29 13.15 12.60
N ALA A 141 6.11 14.02 13.54
CA ALA A 141 6.36 15.46 13.72
C ALA A 141 6.88 16.39 12.56
N ASN A 142 7.13 15.91 11.37
CA ASN A 142 7.61 16.71 10.24
C ASN A 142 6.51 17.06 9.23
N ALA A 143 5.40 17.64 9.73
CA ALA A 143 4.29 18.14 8.92
C ALA A 143 4.64 19.32 7.98
N THR A 144 5.90 19.74 7.95
CA THR A 144 6.40 20.86 7.11
C THR A 144 6.84 20.43 5.72
N SER A 145 6.95 19.14 5.43
CA SER A 145 7.18 18.67 4.05
C SER A 145 5.91 18.85 3.20
N GLY A 146 6.04 19.13 1.90
CA GLY A 146 4.90 19.24 0.99
C GLY A 146 3.95 18.02 1.03
N HIS A 147 4.44 16.85 1.43
CA HIS A 147 3.65 15.63 1.64
C HIS A 147 2.79 15.71 2.93
N GLY A 148 3.25 16.36 4.00
CA GLY A 148 2.52 16.45 5.27
C GLY A 148 1.15 17.12 5.13
N ARG A 149 1.02 18.12 4.25
CA ARG A 149 -0.26 18.80 3.96
C ARG A 149 -1.26 17.86 3.30
N LEU A 150 -0.83 17.10 2.30
CA LEU A 150 -1.68 16.15 1.59
C LEU A 150 -2.08 14.96 2.48
N LEU A 151 -1.23 14.58 3.41
CA LEU A 151 -1.53 13.51 4.37
C LEU A 151 -2.59 13.92 5.39
N LYS A 152 -2.65 15.20 5.77
CA LYS A 152 -3.79 15.73 6.56
C LYS A 152 -5.10 15.59 5.81
N VAL A 153 -5.11 15.86 4.50
CA VAL A 153 -6.30 15.64 3.65
C VAL A 153 -6.70 14.17 3.64
N VAL A 154 -5.75 13.27 3.50
CA VAL A 154 -6.01 11.81 3.55
C VAL A 154 -6.63 11.41 4.88
N GLN A 155 -6.05 11.85 6.01
CA GLN A 155 -6.57 11.55 7.34
C GLN A 155 -7.98 12.14 7.55
N PHE A 156 -8.19 13.38 7.15
CA PHE A 156 -9.50 14.00 7.25
C PHE A 156 -10.55 13.18 6.51
N VAL A 157 -10.28 12.79 5.27
CA VAL A 157 -11.19 11.97 4.47
C VAL A 157 -11.46 10.61 5.13
N THR A 158 -10.45 9.94 5.67
CA THR A 158 -10.63 8.64 6.33
C THR A 158 -11.39 8.73 7.65
N SER A 159 -11.34 9.87 8.33
CA SER A 159 -12.08 10.07 9.60
C SER A 159 -13.51 10.60 9.39
N HIS A 160 -13.78 11.27 8.24
CA HIS A 160 -15.04 11.98 7.98
C HIS A 160 -15.74 11.51 6.69
N TYR A 161 -15.41 10.31 6.17
CA TYR A 161 -15.92 9.79 4.89
C TYR A 161 -17.46 9.78 4.81
N GLY A 162 -18.15 9.61 5.93
CA GLY A 162 -19.62 9.58 6.02
C GLY A 162 -20.27 10.96 5.90
N GLU A 163 -19.51 12.02 6.04
CA GLU A 163 -19.97 13.42 6.02
C GLU A 163 -19.91 14.01 4.61
N GLU A 164 -20.50 15.18 4.43
CA GLU A 164 -20.30 15.95 3.19
C GLU A 164 -18.86 16.48 3.14
N ILE A 165 -18.10 16.09 2.13
CA ILE A 165 -16.73 16.53 1.92
C ILE A 165 -16.64 17.37 0.66
N VAL A 166 -16.33 18.66 0.85
CA VAL A 166 -16.09 19.61 -0.24
C VAL A 166 -14.58 19.73 -0.48
N VAL A 167 -14.15 19.49 -1.72
CA VAL A 167 -12.71 19.51 -2.06
C VAL A 167 -12.08 20.89 -1.86
N ALA A 168 -12.85 21.98 -1.97
CA ALA A 168 -12.36 23.31 -1.68
C ALA A 168 -11.97 23.48 -0.21
N ASP A 169 -12.77 22.93 0.73
CA ASP A 169 -12.50 22.99 2.16
C ASP A 169 -11.27 22.16 2.52
N LEU A 170 -11.10 20.99 1.87
CA LEU A 170 -9.87 20.21 2.01
C LEU A 170 -8.63 20.96 1.54
N ALA A 171 -8.76 21.74 0.48
CA ALA A 171 -7.66 22.53 -0.03
C ALA A 171 -7.29 23.65 0.95
N GLU A 172 -8.28 24.35 1.52
CA GLU A 172 -8.09 25.38 2.53
C GLU A 172 -7.39 24.82 3.77
N GLN A 173 -7.83 23.67 4.30
CA GLN A 173 -7.18 22.97 5.43
C GLN A 173 -5.72 22.61 5.14
N ALA A 174 -5.40 22.35 3.88
CA ALA A 174 -4.03 22.07 3.44
C ALA A 174 -3.22 23.32 3.10
N ASN A 175 -3.78 24.53 3.25
CA ASN A 175 -3.22 25.79 2.78
C ASN A 175 -2.86 25.75 1.28
N LEU A 176 -3.77 25.25 0.45
CA LEU A 176 -3.67 25.14 -1.00
C LEU A 176 -4.94 25.69 -1.66
N SER A 177 -4.82 26.15 -2.91
CA SER A 177 -6.02 26.30 -3.76
C SER A 177 -6.54 24.93 -4.20
N ALA A 178 -7.81 24.84 -4.57
CA ALA A 178 -8.43 23.59 -5.07
C ALA A 178 -7.66 23.00 -6.27
N SER A 179 -7.16 23.85 -7.17
CA SER A 179 -6.35 23.43 -8.33
C SER A 179 -4.99 22.90 -7.92
N GLN A 180 -4.37 23.51 -6.91
CA GLN A 180 -3.08 23.04 -6.35
C GLN A 180 -3.27 21.69 -5.66
N LEU A 181 -4.30 21.57 -4.80
CA LEU A 181 -4.63 20.31 -4.16
C LEU A 181 -4.84 19.20 -5.19
N HIS A 182 -5.65 19.45 -6.21
CA HIS A 182 -5.91 18.46 -7.26
C HIS A 182 -4.61 18.01 -7.96
N ARG A 183 -3.76 18.94 -8.36
CA ARG A 183 -2.50 18.65 -9.06
C ARG A 183 -1.51 17.91 -8.15
N GLU A 184 -1.27 18.39 -6.93
CA GLU A 184 -0.29 17.82 -6.02
C GLU A 184 -0.73 16.46 -5.50
N PHE A 185 -2.02 16.30 -5.18
CA PHE A 185 -2.60 15.03 -4.76
C PHE A 185 -2.51 13.98 -5.87
N SER A 186 -2.90 14.37 -7.10
CA SER A 186 -2.81 13.45 -8.25
C SER A 186 -1.37 13.07 -8.59
N ARG A 187 -0.43 13.99 -8.43
CA ARG A 187 1.00 13.70 -8.64
C ARG A 187 1.56 12.74 -7.58
N LEU A 188 1.14 12.90 -6.31
CA LEU A 188 1.66 12.09 -5.21
C LEU A 188 1.02 10.71 -5.16
N PHE A 189 -0.31 10.65 -5.30
CA PHE A 189 -1.09 9.42 -5.08
C PHE A 189 -1.58 8.75 -6.38
N ASN A 190 -1.32 9.35 -7.53
CA ASN A 190 -1.76 8.89 -8.84
C ASN A 190 -3.29 8.77 -9.01
N ILE A 191 -4.05 9.41 -8.11
CA ILE A 191 -5.51 9.52 -8.16
C ILE A 191 -5.94 10.95 -7.77
N THR A 192 -7.13 11.37 -8.19
CA THR A 192 -7.67 12.67 -7.80
C THR A 192 -8.27 12.65 -6.40
N PRO A 193 -8.38 13.80 -5.68
CA PRO A 193 -9.03 13.87 -4.37
C PRO A 193 -10.46 13.29 -4.38
N ASN A 194 -11.28 13.64 -5.37
CA ASN A 194 -12.62 13.12 -5.51
C ASN A 194 -12.67 11.60 -5.72
N ARG A 195 -11.70 11.06 -6.46
CA ARG A 195 -11.59 9.61 -6.63
C ARG A 195 -11.19 8.96 -5.32
N TYR A 196 -10.26 9.53 -4.57
CA TYR A 196 -9.85 9.05 -3.26
C TYR A 196 -11.03 8.98 -2.28
N ILE A 197 -11.82 10.06 -2.14
CA ILE A 197 -13.02 10.08 -1.30
C ILE A 197 -13.96 8.92 -1.66
N ARG A 198 -14.20 8.69 -2.94
CA ARG A 198 -15.06 7.59 -3.41
C ARG A 198 -14.48 6.22 -3.07
N GLU A 199 -13.18 6.02 -3.24
CA GLU A 199 -12.52 4.74 -2.93
C GLU A 199 -12.58 4.42 -1.44
N VAL A 200 -12.39 5.40 -0.56
CA VAL A 200 -12.58 5.24 0.89
C VAL A 200 -14.01 4.81 1.19
N ARG A 201 -15.00 5.54 0.67
CA ARG A 201 -16.43 5.25 0.89
C ARG A 201 -16.84 3.86 0.38
N VAL A 202 -16.36 3.46 -0.79
CA VAL A 202 -16.63 2.13 -1.35
C VAL A 202 -15.93 1.04 -0.53
N GLY A 203 -14.70 1.28 -0.07
CA GLY A 203 -13.97 0.35 0.79
C GLY A 203 -14.71 0.06 2.10
N VAL A 204 -15.16 1.13 2.79
CA VAL A 204 -15.99 0.99 4.00
C VAL A 204 -17.30 0.28 3.69
N GLY A 205 -17.96 0.65 2.58
CA GLY A 205 -19.20 -0.02 2.15
C GLY A 205 -19.03 -1.51 1.88
N ARG A 206 -17.88 -1.90 1.33
CA ARG A 206 -17.52 -3.31 1.11
C ARG A 206 -17.40 -4.03 2.45
N HIS A 207 -16.64 -3.47 3.39
CA HIS A 207 -16.49 -4.05 4.72
C HIS A 207 -17.84 -4.20 5.45
N LEU A 208 -18.73 -3.19 5.38
CA LEU A 208 -20.05 -3.28 5.99
C LEU A 208 -20.96 -4.32 5.34
N LEU A 209 -20.84 -4.56 4.02
CA LEU A 209 -21.56 -5.64 3.35
C LEU A 209 -21.09 -7.03 3.82
N GLU A 210 -19.83 -7.15 4.26
CA GLU A 210 -19.22 -8.38 4.77
C GLU A 210 -19.53 -8.63 6.25
N SER A 211 -19.49 -7.55 7.08
CA SER A 211 -19.44 -7.65 8.54
C SER A 211 -20.72 -7.19 9.26
N SER A 212 -21.74 -6.70 8.53
CA SER A 212 -22.96 -6.18 9.18
C SER A 212 -24.24 -6.70 8.54
N GLU A 213 -25.35 -6.57 9.29
CA GLU A 213 -26.70 -6.86 8.80
C GLU A 213 -27.42 -5.60 8.23
N MET A 214 -26.68 -4.52 8.00
CA MET A 214 -27.23 -3.30 7.44
C MET A 214 -27.78 -3.52 6.02
N SER A 215 -28.90 -2.90 5.71
CA SER A 215 -29.40 -2.85 4.33
C SER A 215 -28.48 -2.00 3.45
N ILE A 216 -28.50 -2.25 2.14
CA ILE A 216 -27.71 -1.48 1.17
C ILE A 216 -28.02 0.02 1.25
N ALA A 217 -29.28 0.38 1.54
CA ALA A 217 -29.68 1.77 1.72
C ALA A 217 -29.07 2.41 3.00
N GLN A 218 -28.96 1.64 4.08
CA GLN A 218 -28.30 2.10 5.32
C GLN A 218 -26.80 2.24 5.10
N ILE A 219 -26.15 1.27 4.46
CA ILE A 219 -24.72 1.31 4.11
C ILE A 219 -24.43 2.53 3.23
N SER A 220 -25.25 2.77 2.21
CA SER A 220 -25.12 3.93 1.32
C SER A 220 -25.05 5.25 2.11
N ARG A 221 -25.99 5.46 3.01
CA ARG A 221 -26.04 6.66 3.85
C ARG A 221 -24.84 6.75 4.80
N HIS A 222 -24.51 5.63 5.46
CA HIS A 222 -23.36 5.57 6.36
C HIS A 222 -22.04 5.92 5.67
N CYS A 223 -21.90 5.50 4.41
CA CYS A 223 -20.71 5.80 3.59
C CYS A 223 -20.76 7.20 2.93
N GLY A 224 -21.73 8.07 3.24
CA GLY A 224 -21.79 9.44 2.74
C GLY A 224 -22.19 9.55 1.25
N PHE A 225 -22.91 8.55 0.70
CA PHE A 225 -23.51 8.67 -0.62
C PHE A 225 -24.90 9.31 -0.52
N CYS A 226 -25.25 10.12 -1.51
CA CYS A 226 -26.55 10.80 -1.54
C CYS A 226 -27.73 9.83 -1.60
N ASP A 227 -27.57 8.68 -2.30
CA ASP A 227 -28.60 7.65 -2.42
C ASP A 227 -27.99 6.27 -2.73
N GLN A 228 -28.82 5.23 -2.59
CA GLN A 228 -28.44 3.83 -2.84
C GLN A 228 -28.03 3.60 -4.30
N SER A 229 -28.63 4.29 -5.25
CA SER A 229 -28.34 4.11 -6.68
C SER A 229 -26.94 4.67 -7.02
N HIS A 230 -26.59 5.80 -6.43
CA HIS A 230 -25.25 6.38 -6.55
C HIS A 230 -24.19 5.43 -5.95
N PHE A 231 -24.41 4.96 -4.72
CA PHE A 231 -23.55 3.96 -4.10
C PHE A 231 -23.36 2.73 -4.99
N SER A 232 -24.47 2.13 -5.45
CA SER A 232 -24.43 0.89 -6.24
C SER A 232 -23.66 1.06 -7.55
N ARG A 233 -23.81 2.20 -8.22
CA ARG A 233 -23.03 2.50 -9.43
C ARG A 233 -21.55 2.63 -9.16
N GLN A 234 -21.17 3.36 -8.10
CA GLN A 234 -19.76 3.55 -7.75
C GLN A 234 -19.13 2.24 -7.25
N PHE A 235 -19.87 1.49 -6.45
CA PHE A 235 -19.44 0.18 -5.97
C PHE A 235 -19.17 -0.79 -7.13
N LYS A 236 -20.13 -0.92 -8.06
CA LYS A 236 -19.96 -1.75 -9.26
C LYS A 236 -18.79 -1.30 -10.13
N LYS A 237 -18.59 0.01 -10.27
CA LYS A 237 -17.44 0.55 -11.03
C LYS A 237 -16.10 0.20 -10.39
N THR A 238 -16.02 0.13 -9.07
CA THR A 238 -14.79 -0.14 -8.32
C THR A 238 -14.52 -1.63 -8.15
N THR A 239 -15.57 -2.43 -7.89
CA THR A 239 -15.45 -3.86 -7.55
C THR A 239 -15.78 -4.83 -8.68
N GLY A 240 -16.40 -4.32 -9.76
CA GLY A 240 -16.86 -5.13 -10.88
C GLY A 240 -18.24 -5.75 -10.71
N MET A 241 -18.83 -5.73 -9.51
CA MET A 241 -20.16 -6.34 -9.24
C MET A 241 -21.07 -5.41 -8.40
N SER A 242 -22.39 -5.68 -8.42
CA SER A 242 -23.31 -4.90 -7.59
C SER A 242 -23.12 -5.19 -6.09
N PRO A 243 -23.50 -4.26 -5.18
CA PRO A 243 -23.44 -4.51 -3.74
C PRO A 243 -24.22 -5.76 -3.32
N LEU A 244 -25.37 -6.00 -3.93
CA LEU A 244 -26.22 -7.16 -3.63
C LEU A 244 -25.54 -8.48 -4.04
N ASP A 245 -24.95 -8.53 -5.24
CA ASP A 245 -24.25 -9.73 -5.74
C ASP A 245 -23.00 -9.98 -4.90
N TYR A 246 -22.30 -8.91 -4.51
CA TYR A 246 -21.14 -8.99 -3.64
C TYR A 246 -21.50 -9.59 -2.27
N GLN A 247 -22.56 -9.07 -1.63
CA GLN A 247 -23.04 -9.56 -0.34
C GLN A 247 -23.45 -11.03 -0.38
N LYS A 248 -24.22 -11.43 -1.41
CA LYS A 248 -24.63 -12.84 -1.61
C LYS A 248 -23.42 -13.76 -1.76
N ARG A 249 -22.45 -13.37 -2.58
CA ARG A 249 -21.24 -14.16 -2.83
C ARG A 249 -20.41 -14.32 -1.56
N TYR A 250 -20.28 -13.27 -0.77
CA TYR A 250 -19.49 -13.29 0.48
C TYR A 250 -20.18 -14.18 1.54
N ARG A 251 -21.50 -14.06 1.72
CA ARG A 251 -22.26 -14.91 2.65
C ARG A 251 -22.20 -16.38 2.26
N ALA A 252 -22.38 -16.70 1.00
CA ALA A 252 -22.27 -18.09 0.49
C ALA A 252 -20.87 -18.70 0.69
N ALA A 253 -19.82 -17.89 0.73
CA ALA A 253 -18.45 -18.36 0.99
C ALA A 253 -18.15 -18.61 2.47
N ASN A 254 -18.93 -18.01 3.40
CA ASN A 254 -18.74 -18.15 4.85
C ASN A 254 -19.70 -19.17 5.49
N ASP A 255 -20.75 -19.60 4.77
CA ASP A 255 -21.74 -20.59 5.22
C ASP A 255 -21.37 -22.03 4.80
N GLY A 256 -20.24 -22.23 4.12
CA GLY A 256 -19.73 -23.52 3.65
C GLY A 256 -18.40 -23.90 4.30
#